data_7609d3e185c9571b766f7e31d4fef6ee
#
_entry.id   7609d3e185c9571b766f7e31d4fef6ee
#
_cell.length_a   1.000
_cell.length_b   1.000
_cell.length_c   1.000
_cell.angle_alpha   90.00
_cell.angle_beta   90.00
_cell.angle_gamma   90.00
#
_symmetry.space_group_name_H-M   'P 1'
#
loop_
_entity.id
_entity.type
_entity.pdbx_description
1 polymer ?
#
loop_
_entity_poly.entity_id
_entity_poly.type
_entity_poly.pdbx_seq_one_letter_code
_entity_poly.pdbx_strand_id
1 'polypeptide(L)'
;MVDKLKVINFLQDFGCAKLEHLQILYDAPKDNFKKILLGNMISKKGNIFVHNTKTIENSMLVALDILCKYKGRFKQFYKGYSPVYITFITKDNVLYHIIVADEGNEKGILKRINAYPPLLPSADKLILAFKDR
;
A
#
# COMPACT_ATOMS: atom_id res chain seq x y z
N MET A 1 1.46 -0.92 22.05
CA MET A 1 0.26 -1.67 21.68
C MET A 1 -0.35 -1.11 20.40
N VAL A 2 -0.76 -1.98 19.50
CA VAL A 2 -1.35 -1.56 18.22
C VAL A 2 -2.81 -1.13 18.44
N ASP A 3 -3.16 0.02 17.87
CA ASP A 3 -4.55 0.47 17.88
C ASP A 3 -5.36 -0.32 16.83
N LYS A 4 -6.26 -1.15 17.31
CA LYS A 4 -7.12 -2.00 16.48
C LYS A 4 -7.87 -1.20 15.42
N LEU A 5 -8.42 -0.05 15.80
CA LEU A 5 -9.21 0.78 14.89
C LEU A 5 -8.36 1.34 13.75
N LYS A 6 -7.12 1.75 14.05
CA LYS A 6 -6.20 2.24 13.02
C LYS A 6 -5.89 1.17 11.99
N VAL A 7 -5.67 -0.07 12.43
CA VAL A 7 -5.39 -1.18 11.52
C VAL A 7 -6.61 -1.50 10.65
N ILE A 8 -7.80 -1.52 11.24
CA ILE A 8 -9.04 -1.77 10.49
C ILE A 8 -9.25 -0.66 9.45
N ASN A 9 -9.05 0.60 9.82
CA ASN A 9 -9.18 1.71 8.88
C ASN A 9 -8.13 1.64 7.76
N PHE A 10 -6.91 1.25 8.08
CA PHE A 10 -5.88 1.01 7.06
C PHE A 10 -6.35 -0.04 6.05
N LEU A 11 -6.86 -1.17 6.54
CA LEU A 11 -7.31 -2.25 5.66
C LEU A 11 -8.57 -1.84 4.87
N GLN A 12 -9.41 -0.99 5.42
CA GLN A 12 -10.55 -0.45 4.67
C GLN A 12 -10.08 0.41 3.50
N ASP A 13 -9.06 1.24 3.72
CA ASP A 13 -8.52 2.12 2.67
C ASP A 13 -7.70 1.37 1.64
N PHE A 14 -6.79 0.51 2.08
CA PHE A 14 -5.85 -0.19 1.20
C PHE A 14 -6.39 -1.53 0.69
N GLY A 15 -7.36 -2.10 1.35
CA GLY A 15 -8.05 -3.32 0.97
C GLY A 15 -7.47 -4.58 1.55
N CYS A 16 -6.17 -4.75 1.51
CA CYS A 16 -5.48 -5.95 1.99
C CYS A 16 -4.04 -5.64 2.36
N ALA A 17 -3.45 -6.52 3.17
CA ALA A 17 -2.03 -6.44 3.54
C ALA A 17 -1.59 -7.79 4.09
N LYS A 18 -0.31 -8.14 3.86
CA LYS A 18 0.28 -9.30 4.52
C LYS A 18 0.57 -8.97 5.99
N LEU A 19 0.62 -10.02 6.82
CA LEU A 19 0.97 -9.85 8.23
C LEU A 19 2.31 -9.12 8.38
N GLU A 20 3.30 -9.43 7.55
CA GLU A 20 4.61 -8.79 7.59
C GLU A 20 4.51 -7.28 7.35
N HIS A 21 3.62 -6.85 6.45
CA HIS A 21 3.39 -5.42 6.21
C HIS A 21 2.91 -4.72 7.47
N LEU A 22 1.94 -5.33 8.16
CA LEU A 22 1.38 -4.75 9.38
C LEU A 22 2.42 -4.70 10.51
N GLN A 23 3.22 -5.75 10.64
CA GLN A 23 4.28 -5.78 11.64
C GLN A 23 5.30 -4.66 11.41
N ILE A 24 5.68 -4.42 10.17
CA ILE A 24 6.65 -3.38 9.83
C ILE A 24 6.05 -1.98 10.00
N LEU A 25 4.85 -1.75 9.45
CA LEU A 25 4.24 -0.42 9.47
C LEU A 25 3.84 0.04 10.87
N TYR A 26 3.44 -0.89 11.73
CA TYR A 26 2.97 -0.58 13.08
C TYR A 26 3.97 -0.94 14.19
N ASP A 27 5.17 -1.41 13.82
CA ASP A 27 6.22 -1.80 14.78
C ASP A 27 5.70 -2.71 15.88
N ALA A 28 4.94 -3.74 15.52
CA ALA A 28 4.28 -4.59 16.50
C ALA A 28 4.47 -6.07 16.17
N PRO A 29 4.53 -6.94 17.19
CA PRO A 29 4.63 -8.38 16.98
C PRO A 29 3.34 -8.97 16.45
N LYS A 30 3.46 -10.16 15.87
CA LYS A 30 2.37 -10.90 15.23
C LYS A 30 1.10 -10.99 16.09
N ASP A 31 1.26 -11.24 17.38
CA ASP A 31 0.11 -11.48 18.26
C ASP A 31 -0.79 -10.26 18.44
N ASN A 32 -0.25 -9.06 18.20
CA ASN A 32 -1.04 -7.84 18.32
C ASN A 32 -2.12 -7.72 17.24
N PHE A 33 -2.02 -8.50 16.16
CA PHE A 33 -2.96 -8.40 15.04
C PHE A 33 -4.07 -9.45 15.07
N LYS A 34 -4.02 -10.41 15.99
CA LYS A 34 -5.05 -11.45 16.08
C LYS A 34 -6.42 -10.86 16.43
N LYS A 35 -6.45 -9.83 17.26
CA LYS A 35 -7.70 -9.24 17.76
C LYS A 35 -8.52 -8.54 16.67
N ILE A 36 -7.89 -8.14 15.56
CA ILE A 36 -8.64 -7.46 14.49
C ILE A 36 -9.62 -8.39 13.78
N LEU A 37 -9.42 -9.71 13.92
CA LEU A 37 -10.30 -10.71 13.31
C LEU A 37 -11.61 -10.89 14.09
N LEU A 38 -11.69 -10.41 15.33
CA LEU A 38 -12.81 -10.67 16.22
C LEU A 38 -14.09 -9.88 15.86
N GLY A 39 -13.97 -8.84 15.05
CA GLY A 39 -15.08 -7.94 14.73
C GLY A 39 -15.81 -8.24 13.43
N ASN A 40 -15.54 -9.34 12.76
CA ASN A 40 -16.15 -9.70 11.47
C ASN A 40 -15.95 -8.70 10.34
N MET A 41 -15.09 -7.70 10.52
CA MET A 41 -14.79 -6.72 9.47
C MET A 41 -13.59 -7.13 8.62
N ILE A 42 -12.73 -7.97 9.17
CA ILE A 42 -11.49 -8.39 8.55
C ILE A 42 -11.45 -9.91 8.46
N SER A 43 -11.08 -10.44 7.32
CA SER A 43 -10.84 -11.85 7.10
C SER A 43 -9.36 -12.11 6.88
N LYS A 44 -8.94 -13.33 7.12
CA LYS A 44 -7.54 -13.73 6.93
C LYS A 44 -7.48 -14.92 5.98
N LYS A 45 -6.64 -14.81 4.94
CA LYS A 45 -6.35 -15.90 4.01
C LYS A 45 -4.86 -16.13 3.98
N GLY A 46 -4.42 -17.26 4.57
CA GLY A 46 -2.98 -17.47 4.77
C GLY A 46 -2.41 -16.40 5.71
N ASN A 47 -1.43 -15.66 5.25
CA ASN A 47 -0.87 -14.52 6.00
C ASN A 47 -1.38 -13.16 5.49
N ILE A 48 -2.46 -13.15 4.71
CA ILE A 48 -3.02 -11.92 4.12
C ILE A 48 -4.32 -11.58 4.87
N PHE A 49 -4.37 -10.33 5.39
CA PHE A 49 -5.59 -9.77 5.96
C PHE A 49 -6.30 -8.96 4.89
N VAL A 50 -7.62 -9.11 4.80
CA VAL A 50 -8.43 -8.40 3.81
C VAL A 50 -9.69 -7.88 4.48
N HIS A 51 -10.05 -6.62 4.17
CA HIS A 51 -11.30 -6.03 4.65
C HIS A 51 -12.47 -6.68 3.93
N ASN A 52 -13.56 -6.98 4.65
CA ASN A 52 -14.71 -7.70 4.08
C ASN A 52 -15.39 -6.98 2.92
N THR A 53 -15.21 -5.66 2.82
CA THR A 53 -15.74 -4.87 1.69
C THR A 53 -14.80 -4.83 0.49
N LYS A 54 -13.63 -5.48 0.58
CA LYS A 54 -12.59 -5.44 -0.45
C LYS A 54 -12.17 -6.85 -0.83
N THR A 55 -11.34 -6.95 -1.85
CA THR A 55 -10.75 -8.21 -2.29
C THR A 55 -9.22 -8.11 -2.21
N ILE A 56 -8.56 -9.28 -2.22
CA ILE A 56 -7.11 -9.31 -2.26
C ILE A 56 -6.65 -8.84 -3.64
N GLU A 57 -5.78 -7.83 -3.65
CA GLU A 57 -5.22 -7.27 -4.88
C GLU A 57 -3.70 -7.41 -4.82
N ASN A 58 -3.15 -8.26 -5.68
CA ASN A 58 -1.72 -8.55 -5.68
C ASN A 58 -0.87 -7.30 -5.94
N SER A 59 -1.35 -6.39 -6.78
CA SER A 59 -0.62 -5.15 -7.04
C SER A 59 -0.49 -4.29 -5.79
N MET A 60 -1.53 -4.25 -4.95
CA MET A 60 -1.45 -3.53 -3.69
C MET A 60 -0.45 -4.20 -2.74
N LEU A 61 -0.38 -5.53 -2.72
CA LEU A 61 0.60 -6.23 -1.90
C LEU A 61 2.04 -5.91 -2.34
N VAL A 62 2.27 -5.82 -3.66
CA VAL A 62 3.58 -5.41 -4.19
C VAL A 62 3.89 -3.96 -3.79
N ALA A 63 2.91 -3.07 -3.88
CA ALA A 63 3.09 -1.67 -3.47
C ALA A 63 3.43 -1.56 -1.97
N LEU A 64 2.78 -2.37 -1.13
CA LEU A 64 3.06 -2.40 0.29
C LEU A 64 4.46 -2.95 0.59
N ASP A 65 4.93 -3.94 -0.18
CA ASP A 65 6.32 -4.41 -0.06
C ASP A 65 7.31 -3.27 -0.26
N ILE A 66 7.05 -2.44 -1.27
CA ILE A 66 7.91 -1.28 -1.56
C ILE A 66 7.83 -0.26 -0.43
N LEU A 67 6.61 0.07 0.02
CA LEU A 67 6.43 1.03 1.11
C LEU A 67 7.20 0.60 2.36
N CYS A 68 7.14 -0.68 2.70
CA CYS A 68 7.83 -1.21 3.88
C CYS A 68 9.36 -1.06 3.79
N LYS A 69 9.92 -1.08 2.57
CA LYS A 69 11.36 -0.85 2.40
C LYS A 69 11.78 0.56 2.75
N TYR A 70 10.85 1.51 2.74
CA TYR A 70 11.10 2.90 3.11
C TYR A 70 10.72 3.21 4.55
N LYS A 71 10.41 2.20 5.35
CA LYS A 71 10.12 2.39 6.78
C LYS A 71 11.29 3.11 7.45
N GLY A 72 10.96 4.17 8.21
CA GLY A 72 11.94 5.03 8.83
C GLY A 72 12.34 6.23 7.97
N ARG A 73 12.02 6.23 6.68
CA ARG A 73 12.33 7.34 5.77
C ARG A 73 11.11 8.22 5.48
N PHE A 74 9.90 7.66 5.56
CA PHE A 74 8.69 8.44 5.36
C PHE A 74 8.11 8.88 6.71
N LYS A 75 7.41 10.02 6.69
CA LYS A 75 6.67 10.52 7.85
C LYS A 75 5.18 10.23 7.76
N GLN A 76 4.64 10.08 6.57
CA GLN A 76 3.23 9.75 6.32
C GLN A 76 3.11 8.99 5.03
N PHE A 77 2.04 8.20 4.90
CA PHE A 77 1.71 7.53 3.67
C PHE A 77 0.19 7.51 3.48
N TYR A 78 -0.24 7.42 2.22
CA TYR A 78 -1.66 7.46 1.85
C TYR A 78 -1.94 6.47 0.75
N LYS A 79 -3.20 6.01 0.68
CA LYS A 79 -3.65 5.30 -0.51
C LYS A 79 -3.68 6.29 -1.68
N GLY A 80 -3.12 5.87 -2.82
CA GLY A 80 -3.12 6.68 -4.03
C GLY A 80 -4.40 6.52 -4.85
N TYR A 81 -4.48 7.30 -5.91
CA TYR A 81 -5.53 7.18 -6.92
C TYR A 81 -4.93 6.62 -8.20
N SER A 82 -5.69 5.76 -8.91
CA SER A 82 -5.21 5.12 -10.14
C SER A 82 -4.53 6.14 -11.07
N PRO A 83 -3.35 5.84 -11.62
CA PRO A 83 -2.61 4.57 -11.58
C PRO A 83 -1.73 4.38 -10.34
N VAL A 84 -1.74 5.32 -9.40
CA VAL A 84 -0.91 5.28 -8.20
C VAL A 84 -1.59 4.41 -7.14
N TYR A 85 -0.86 3.45 -6.56
CA TYR A 85 -1.36 2.62 -5.47
C TYR A 85 -1.14 3.24 -4.11
N ILE A 86 0.06 3.78 -3.87
CA ILE A 86 0.42 4.37 -2.59
C ILE A 86 1.25 5.62 -2.85
N THR A 87 0.99 6.66 -2.06
CA THR A 87 1.81 7.88 -2.03
C THR A 87 2.39 8.02 -0.62
N PHE A 88 3.67 8.31 -0.51
CA PHE A 88 4.25 8.61 0.79
C PHE A 88 5.11 9.88 0.72
N ILE A 89 5.22 10.54 1.88
CA ILE A 89 5.99 11.77 2.02
C ILE A 89 7.20 11.46 2.91
N THR A 90 8.39 11.74 2.41
CA THR A 90 9.62 11.54 3.18
C THR A 90 9.78 12.61 4.25
N LYS A 91 10.73 12.40 5.16
CA LYS A 91 11.01 13.35 6.25
C LYS A 91 11.52 14.69 5.73
N ASP A 92 12.09 14.72 4.53
CA ASP A 92 12.50 15.95 3.85
C ASP A 92 11.46 16.51 2.89
N ASN A 93 10.19 16.06 3.02
CA ASN A 93 9.02 16.57 2.31
C ASN A 93 9.01 16.28 0.81
N VAL A 94 9.59 15.17 0.38
CA VAL A 94 9.52 14.71 -1.00
C VAL A 94 8.39 13.69 -1.13
N LEU A 95 7.54 13.88 -2.13
CA LEU A 95 6.44 12.96 -2.43
C LEU A 95 6.92 11.85 -3.36
N TYR A 96 6.60 10.63 -2.99
CA TYR A 96 6.85 9.44 -3.82
C TYR A 96 5.53 8.77 -4.14
N HIS A 97 5.34 8.41 -5.41
CA HIS A 97 4.15 7.71 -5.89
C HIS A 97 4.54 6.33 -6.36
N ILE A 98 3.91 5.30 -5.82
CA ILE A 98 4.19 3.90 -6.17
C ILE A 98 3.16 3.43 -7.18
N ILE A 99 3.63 3.01 -8.34
CA ILE A 99 2.82 2.44 -9.42
C ILE A 99 3.27 1.00 -9.62
N VAL A 100 2.32 0.09 -9.75
CA VAL A 100 2.60 -1.32 -10.02
C VAL A 100 1.97 -1.70 -11.35
N ALA A 101 2.75 -2.32 -12.22
CA ALA A 101 2.29 -2.76 -13.53
C ALA A 101 2.59 -4.24 -13.73
N ASP A 102 1.79 -4.90 -14.55
CA ASP A 102 2.11 -6.24 -15.01
C ASP A 102 3.29 -6.15 -15.98
N GLU A 103 4.16 -7.14 -15.93
CA GLU A 103 5.22 -7.25 -16.91
C GLU A 103 4.65 -7.26 -18.32
N GLY A 104 5.19 -6.42 -19.19
CA GLY A 104 4.69 -6.26 -20.55
C GLY A 104 3.65 -5.15 -20.72
N ASN A 105 3.21 -4.51 -19.64
CA ASN A 105 2.19 -3.44 -19.71
C ASN A 105 2.78 -2.06 -19.43
N GLU A 106 4.09 -1.89 -19.60
CA GLU A 106 4.78 -0.64 -19.28
C GLU A 106 4.28 0.53 -20.11
N LYS A 107 4.04 0.30 -21.40
CA LYS A 107 3.58 1.35 -22.32
C LYS A 107 2.20 1.86 -21.94
N GLY A 108 1.30 0.97 -21.53
CA GLY A 108 -0.04 1.36 -21.10
C GLY A 108 0.00 2.21 -19.85
N ILE A 109 0.83 1.85 -18.88
CA ILE A 109 0.99 2.60 -17.64
C ILE A 109 1.59 3.98 -17.91
N LEU A 110 2.66 4.06 -18.71
CA LEU A 110 3.27 5.34 -19.06
C LEU A 110 2.30 6.27 -19.77
N LYS A 111 1.47 5.71 -20.66
CA LYS A 111 0.43 6.49 -21.35
C LYS A 111 -0.58 7.06 -20.37
N ARG A 112 -0.99 6.28 -19.38
CA ARG A 112 -1.93 6.75 -18.35
C ARG A 112 -1.32 7.84 -17.49
N ILE A 113 -0.04 7.70 -17.11
CA ILE A 113 0.67 8.71 -16.34
C ILE A 113 0.72 10.02 -17.12
N ASN A 114 1.05 9.97 -18.42
CA ASN A 114 1.15 11.15 -19.26
C ASN A 114 -0.20 11.82 -19.51
N ALA A 115 -1.30 11.04 -19.45
CA ALA A 115 -2.65 11.59 -19.63
C ALA A 115 -3.15 12.38 -18.42
N TYR A 116 -2.50 12.22 -17.25
CA TYR A 116 -2.92 12.89 -16.02
C TYR A 116 -1.77 13.68 -15.38
N PRO A 117 -1.14 14.62 -16.13
CA PRO A 117 -0.01 15.38 -15.58
C PRO A 117 -0.31 16.12 -14.28
N PRO A 118 -1.53 16.63 -14.03
CA PRO A 118 -1.81 17.29 -12.76
C PRO A 118 -1.73 16.41 -11.54
N LEU A 119 -1.86 15.08 -11.72
CA LEU A 119 -1.79 14.12 -10.61
C LEU A 119 -0.35 13.83 -10.18
N LEU A 120 0.63 14.13 -11.03
CA LEU A 120 2.04 13.84 -10.80
C LEU A 120 2.88 15.07 -11.09
N PRO A 121 2.92 16.05 -10.14
CA PRO A 121 3.77 17.23 -10.31
C PRO A 121 5.22 16.86 -10.58
N SER A 122 5.92 17.69 -11.35
CA SER A 122 7.29 17.42 -11.79
C SER A 122 8.28 17.27 -10.62
N ALA A 123 7.97 17.85 -9.46
CA ALA A 123 8.82 17.75 -8.27
C ALA A 123 8.68 16.42 -7.55
N ASP A 124 7.63 15.65 -7.83
CA ASP A 124 7.39 14.38 -7.18
C ASP A 124 8.25 13.29 -7.80
N LYS A 125 8.52 12.25 -7.01
CA LYS A 125 9.25 11.07 -7.47
C LYS A 125 8.28 9.95 -7.81
N LEU A 126 8.66 9.13 -8.77
CA LEU A 126 7.86 8.01 -9.22
C LEU A 126 8.63 6.70 -9.02
N ILE A 127 7.98 5.75 -8.37
CA ILE A 127 8.50 4.39 -8.23
C ILE A 127 7.62 3.49 -9.09
N LEU A 128 8.20 2.90 -10.11
CA LEU A 128 7.49 1.99 -11.01
C LEU A 128 7.97 0.57 -10.73
N ALA A 129 7.05 -0.26 -10.26
CA ALA A 129 7.31 -1.66 -9.97
C ALA A 129 6.59 -2.55 -10.97
N PHE A 130 7.19 -3.68 -11.30
CA PHE A 130 6.59 -4.67 -12.19
C PHE A 130 6.36 -5.94 -11.40
N LYS A 131 5.18 -6.53 -11.53
CA LYS A 131 4.89 -7.80 -10.91
C LYS A 131 4.86 -8.89 -11.96
N ASP A 132 5.30 -10.08 -11.60
CA ASP A 132 5.22 -11.25 -12.46
C ASP A 132 3.76 -11.66 -12.65
N ARG A 133 3.46 -12.14 -13.83
CA ARG A 133 2.13 -12.66 -14.17
C ARG A 133 1.89 -14.03 -13.55
#